data_b8c5768eb63e50076e10f88b282e6f59
#
_entry.id   b8c5768eb63e50076e10f88b282e6f59
#
_cell.length_a   1.000
_cell.length_b   1.000
_cell.length_c   1.000
_cell.angle_alpha   90.00
_cell.angle_beta   90.00
_cell.angle_gamma   90.00
#
_symmetry.space_group_name_H-M   'P 1'
#
loop_
_entity.id
_entity.type
_entity.pdbx_description
1 polymer ?
#
loop_
_entity_poly.entity_id
_entity_poly.type
_entity_poly.pdbx_seq_one_letter_code
_entity_poly.pdbx_strand_id
1 'polypeptide(L)'
;MHLIRVIMVFFILIPVLASNSYAINNNTKILINDAITGEHRAKENKARDIHRRPDKTLSFFGIQSNMTVLEILPGRGWYTEILAPILKNKGQLTVASFGENHSNKYLRDVHLKYIKHLDENPIVYGNIRRVVFNEENHYLGNIDTNSQDMVLTFRNTHNWIKYGGVENIYRAFHRVLKKGGILGVVQHRARNNDDAKESAKNGYVPERYLINLAEKIGFELVEKSEINANPKDNKDHPKGVWTLPPTLRLGDSDKKKYIEIGESDRMTLRFIKL
;
A
#
# COMPACT_ATOMS: atom_id res chain seq x y z
N MET A 1 73.58 -15.09 -1.75
CA MET A 1 72.27 -15.31 -2.36
C MET A 1 71.24 -14.72 -1.42
N HIS A 2 70.73 -13.51 -1.71
CA HIS A 2 69.72 -12.85 -0.88
C HIS A 2 68.34 -13.10 -1.52
N LEU A 3 67.43 -13.78 -0.79
CA LEU A 3 66.05 -14.05 -1.20
C LEU A 3 65.20 -12.81 -0.87
N ILE A 4 64.75 -12.10 -1.90
CA ILE A 4 63.79 -11.00 -1.76
C ILE A 4 62.40 -11.62 -1.62
N ARG A 5 61.81 -11.51 -0.42
CA ARG A 5 60.38 -11.87 -0.19
C ARG A 5 59.52 -10.71 -0.67
N VAL A 6 58.79 -10.92 -1.75
CA VAL A 6 57.74 -10.00 -2.22
C VAL A 6 56.47 -10.27 -1.39
N ILE A 7 56.07 -9.30 -0.57
CA ILE A 7 54.79 -9.32 0.16
C ILE A 7 53.74 -8.73 -0.76
N MET A 8 52.84 -9.60 -1.24
CA MET A 8 51.68 -9.19 -2.03
C MET A 8 50.56 -8.76 -1.08
N VAL A 9 50.31 -7.45 -0.99
CA VAL A 9 49.19 -6.89 -0.20
C VAL A 9 47.95 -6.93 -1.04
N PHE A 10 47.01 -7.83 -0.71
CA PHE A 10 45.67 -7.86 -1.29
C PHE A 10 44.82 -6.76 -0.65
N PHE A 11 44.51 -5.71 -1.42
CA PHE A 11 43.46 -4.77 -1.05
C PHE A 11 42.07 -5.43 -1.30
N ILE A 12 41.41 -5.85 -0.21
CA ILE A 12 39.99 -6.26 -0.26
C ILE A 12 39.18 -4.97 -0.36
N LEU A 13 38.68 -4.66 -1.55
CA LEU A 13 37.68 -3.62 -1.75
C LEU A 13 36.37 -4.13 -1.13
N ILE A 14 36.08 -3.70 0.10
CA ILE A 14 34.74 -3.91 0.70
C ILE A 14 33.80 -2.91 0.01
N PRO A 15 32.78 -3.37 -0.73
CA PRO A 15 31.78 -2.46 -1.28
C PRO A 15 31.06 -1.79 -0.11
N VAL A 16 31.23 -0.49 0.05
CA VAL A 16 30.38 0.33 0.92
C VAL A 16 28.99 0.31 0.30
N LEU A 17 28.12 -0.56 0.79
CA LEU A 17 26.71 -0.50 0.52
C LEU A 17 26.21 0.84 1.06
N ALA A 18 26.01 1.81 0.16
CA ALA A 18 25.35 3.06 0.51
C ALA A 18 23.97 2.68 1.04
N SER A 19 23.77 2.75 2.34
CA SER A 19 22.47 2.63 2.96
C SER A 19 21.63 3.80 2.45
N ASN A 20 20.79 3.56 1.46
CA ASN A 20 19.79 4.52 1.04
C ASN A 20 18.90 4.80 2.25
N SER A 21 19.11 5.92 2.91
CA SER A 21 18.27 6.38 4.01
C SER A 21 16.88 6.71 3.45
N TYR A 22 15.92 5.82 3.66
CA TYR A 22 14.50 6.06 3.36
C TYR A 22 13.84 7.02 4.36
N ALA A 23 14.64 7.75 5.14
CA ALA A 23 14.13 8.74 6.08
C ALA A 23 13.45 9.88 5.33
N ILE A 24 12.21 10.18 5.74
CA ILE A 24 11.47 11.31 5.18
C ILE A 24 12.08 12.63 5.66
N ASN A 25 12.12 13.63 4.76
CA ASN A 25 12.61 14.96 5.11
C ASN A 25 11.59 15.72 5.99
N ASN A 26 12.06 16.73 6.72
CA ASN A 26 11.23 17.48 7.66
C ASN A 26 10.04 18.18 6.98
N ASN A 27 10.22 18.71 5.77
CA ASN A 27 9.12 19.34 5.03
C ASN A 27 7.99 18.33 4.73
N THR A 28 8.34 17.11 4.30
CA THR A 28 7.35 16.06 4.06
C THR A 28 6.65 15.61 5.35
N LYS A 29 7.36 15.58 6.49
CA LYS A 29 6.72 15.30 7.80
C LYS A 29 5.67 16.33 8.16
N ILE A 30 5.94 17.61 7.95
CA ILE A 30 4.98 18.69 8.18
C ILE A 30 3.76 18.50 7.28
N LEU A 31 3.96 18.29 5.97
CA LEU A 31 2.87 18.05 5.02
C LEU A 31 2.02 16.84 5.37
N ILE A 32 2.61 15.75 5.88
CA ILE A 32 1.86 14.58 6.36
C ILE A 32 0.96 14.98 7.54
N ASN A 33 1.48 15.69 8.53
CA ASN A 33 0.70 16.10 9.69
C ASN A 33 -0.45 17.06 9.31
N ASP A 34 -0.17 18.02 8.45
CA ASP A 34 -1.17 18.96 7.93
C ASP A 34 -2.27 18.24 7.15
N ALA A 35 -1.90 17.24 6.32
CA ALA A 35 -2.85 16.43 5.58
C ALA A 35 -3.72 15.58 6.49
N ILE A 36 -3.16 15.00 7.56
CA ILE A 36 -3.88 14.16 8.53
C ILE A 36 -4.90 14.99 9.31
N THR A 37 -4.54 16.19 9.75
CA THR A 37 -5.40 17.07 10.54
C THR A 37 -6.36 17.91 9.71
N GLY A 38 -6.11 18.04 8.38
CA GLY A 38 -6.81 18.90 7.45
C GLY A 38 -8.34 18.76 7.47
N GLU A 39 -9.06 19.87 7.34
CA GLU A 39 -10.54 19.92 7.40
C GLU A 39 -11.23 19.23 6.22
N HIS A 40 -10.50 19.02 5.11
CA HIS A 40 -10.99 18.30 3.94
C HIS A 40 -11.24 16.80 4.22
N ARG A 41 -10.74 16.27 5.32
CA ARG A 41 -10.93 14.87 5.73
C ARG A 41 -12.22 14.70 6.53
N ALA A 42 -13.01 13.70 6.16
CA ALA A 42 -14.22 13.34 6.89
C ALA A 42 -13.90 12.91 8.34
N LYS A 43 -14.76 13.28 9.29
CA LYS A 43 -14.59 12.93 10.72
C LYS A 43 -14.48 11.42 10.93
N GLU A 44 -15.27 10.64 10.19
CA GLU A 44 -15.28 9.19 10.22
C GLU A 44 -13.95 8.59 9.73
N ASN A 45 -13.28 9.26 8.79
CA ASN A 45 -11.95 8.87 8.32
C ASN A 45 -10.87 9.21 9.35
N LYS A 46 -10.92 10.40 9.95
CA LYS A 46 -9.99 10.81 11.04
C LYS A 46 -10.10 9.87 12.26
N ALA A 47 -11.30 9.47 12.65
CA ALA A 47 -11.53 8.55 13.78
C ALA A 47 -10.82 7.18 13.59
N ARG A 48 -10.44 6.84 12.37
CA ARG A 48 -9.75 5.58 12.06
C ARG A 48 -8.22 5.69 12.06
N ASP A 49 -7.67 6.89 12.24
CA ASP A 49 -6.22 7.12 12.24
C ASP A 49 -5.52 6.35 13.36
N ILE A 50 -6.19 6.18 14.51
CA ILE A 50 -5.69 5.37 15.64
C ILE A 50 -5.40 3.91 15.26
N HIS A 51 -6.11 3.37 14.25
CA HIS A 51 -5.94 2.01 13.77
C HIS A 51 -5.02 1.93 12.55
N ARG A 52 -4.88 3.02 11.79
CA ARG A 52 -4.16 3.04 10.50
C ARG A 52 -2.85 3.77 10.53
N ARG A 53 -2.64 4.57 11.59
CA ARG A 53 -1.38 5.28 11.88
C ARG A 53 -0.73 5.84 10.61
N PRO A 54 -1.44 6.74 9.87
CA PRO A 54 -1.01 7.19 8.55
C PRO A 54 0.34 7.90 8.56
N ASP A 55 0.65 8.68 9.61
CA ASP A 55 1.93 9.32 9.85
C ASP A 55 3.08 8.31 9.83
N LYS A 56 2.95 7.25 10.64
CA LYS A 56 3.95 6.19 10.76
C LYS A 56 4.01 5.32 9.52
N THR A 57 2.85 4.97 8.93
CA THR A 57 2.77 4.11 7.75
C THR A 57 3.41 4.77 6.52
N LEU A 58 3.10 6.05 6.25
CA LEU A 58 3.68 6.78 5.13
C LEU A 58 5.17 7.08 5.36
N SER A 59 5.56 7.37 6.61
CA SER A 59 6.97 7.52 6.98
C SER A 59 7.75 6.24 6.78
N PHE A 60 7.19 5.09 7.17
CA PHE A 60 7.79 3.78 6.96
C PHE A 60 8.00 3.48 5.48
N PHE A 61 7.07 3.84 4.61
CA PHE A 61 7.26 3.70 3.15
C PHE A 61 8.26 4.70 2.58
N GLY A 62 8.64 5.73 3.32
CA GLY A 62 9.63 6.72 2.88
C GLY A 62 9.08 7.70 1.83
N ILE A 63 7.80 8.03 1.89
CA ILE A 63 7.20 9.00 0.95
C ILE A 63 7.91 10.35 1.02
N GLN A 64 8.08 10.99 -0.15
CA GLN A 64 8.58 12.35 -0.25
C GLN A 64 7.60 13.19 -1.08
N SER A 65 7.48 14.48 -0.76
CA SER A 65 6.51 15.39 -1.39
C SER A 65 6.78 15.68 -2.88
N ASN A 66 7.93 15.28 -3.40
CA ASN A 66 8.32 15.44 -4.82
C ASN A 66 8.24 14.13 -5.64
N MET A 67 7.70 13.05 -5.06
CA MET A 67 7.58 11.76 -5.74
C MET A 67 6.40 11.70 -6.71
N THR A 68 6.52 10.84 -7.71
CA THR A 68 5.38 10.30 -8.47
C THR A 68 4.87 9.05 -7.78
N VAL A 69 3.66 9.12 -7.23
CA VAL A 69 3.05 8.05 -6.43
C VAL A 69 1.80 7.52 -7.10
N LEU A 70 1.68 6.21 -7.17
CA LEU A 70 0.50 5.51 -7.67
C LEU A 70 -0.23 4.82 -6.52
N GLU A 71 -1.46 5.23 -6.24
CA GLU A 71 -2.37 4.56 -5.31
C GLU A 71 -3.28 3.59 -6.07
N ILE A 72 -3.25 2.31 -5.66
CA ILE A 72 -4.02 1.24 -6.29
C ILE A 72 -5.32 0.98 -5.55
N LEU A 73 -6.43 1.07 -6.28
CA LEU A 73 -7.79 0.80 -5.80
C LEU A 73 -8.08 1.49 -4.45
N PRO A 74 -8.12 2.83 -4.43
CA PRO A 74 -8.23 3.65 -3.22
C PRO A 74 -9.53 3.44 -2.44
N GLY A 75 -10.48 2.69 -2.99
CA GLY A 75 -11.80 2.49 -2.41
C GLY A 75 -12.59 3.81 -2.36
N ARG A 76 -12.83 4.32 -1.16
CA ARG A 76 -13.48 5.64 -0.96
C ARG A 76 -12.48 6.78 -0.69
N GLY A 77 -11.18 6.56 -0.96
CA GLY A 77 -10.17 7.62 -0.91
C GLY A 77 -9.55 7.91 0.45
N TRP A 78 -9.61 6.99 1.41
CA TRP A 78 -9.07 7.23 2.75
C TRP A 78 -7.60 7.67 2.76
N TYR A 79 -6.73 6.99 1.98
CA TYR A 79 -5.33 7.42 1.82
C TYR A 79 -5.19 8.54 0.79
N THR A 80 -6.05 8.60 -0.23
CA THR A 80 -6.08 9.71 -1.20
C THR A 80 -6.24 11.07 -0.50
N GLU A 81 -7.10 11.16 0.54
CA GLU A 81 -7.27 12.38 1.35
C GLU A 81 -5.97 12.88 1.98
N ILE A 82 -5.01 11.98 2.22
CA ILE A 82 -3.71 12.31 2.83
C ILE A 82 -2.64 12.50 1.75
N LEU A 83 -2.59 11.61 0.75
CA LEU A 83 -1.58 11.63 -0.30
C LEU A 83 -1.70 12.85 -1.22
N ALA A 84 -2.93 13.25 -1.55
CA ALA A 84 -3.16 14.35 -2.47
C ALA A 84 -2.53 15.67 -2.01
N PRO A 85 -2.78 16.19 -0.79
CA PRO A 85 -2.15 17.43 -0.35
C PRO A 85 -0.63 17.34 -0.19
N ILE A 86 -0.09 16.17 0.19
CA ILE A 86 1.36 15.97 0.31
C ILE A 86 2.07 16.15 -1.03
N LEU A 87 1.47 15.63 -2.12
CA LEU A 87 2.09 15.57 -3.44
C LEU A 87 1.70 16.75 -4.34
N LYS A 88 0.71 17.55 -3.94
CA LYS A 88 0.06 18.56 -4.77
C LYS A 88 1.03 19.55 -5.47
N ASN A 89 2.06 20.01 -4.78
CA ASN A 89 2.87 21.13 -5.24
C ASN A 89 4.16 20.71 -5.97
N LYS A 90 4.74 19.57 -5.62
CA LYS A 90 6.08 19.16 -6.11
C LYS A 90 6.10 17.73 -6.67
N GLY A 91 5.11 16.93 -6.34
CA GLY A 91 4.97 15.56 -6.78
C GLY A 91 3.77 15.36 -7.70
N GLN A 92 3.44 14.11 -7.95
CA GLN A 92 2.24 13.73 -8.71
C GLN A 92 1.58 12.53 -8.04
N LEU A 93 0.31 12.67 -7.68
CA LEU A 93 -0.51 11.51 -7.32
C LEU A 93 -1.26 11.02 -8.56
N THR A 94 -1.08 9.73 -8.87
CA THR A 94 -1.94 8.99 -9.79
C THR A 94 -2.78 8.02 -8.98
N VAL A 95 -4.07 7.90 -9.28
CA VAL A 95 -4.95 6.90 -8.68
C VAL A 95 -5.46 5.96 -9.76
N ALA A 96 -5.28 4.65 -9.54
CA ALA A 96 -5.84 3.61 -10.39
C ALA A 96 -7.07 3.03 -9.69
N SER A 97 -8.27 3.39 -10.18
CA SER A 97 -9.54 2.96 -9.60
C SER A 97 -10.37 2.14 -10.59
N PHE A 98 -11.47 1.57 -10.14
CA PHE A 98 -12.42 0.92 -11.03
C PHE A 98 -12.96 1.93 -12.06
N GLY A 99 -13.35 1.45 -13.24
CA GLY A 99 -13.96 2.29 -14.26
C GLY A 99 -15.47 2.47 -14.06
N GLU A 100 -16.02 3.52 -14.64
CA GLU A 100 -17.47 3.79 -14.66
C GLU A 100 -18.28 2.69 -15.37
N ASN A 101 -17.65 1.95 -16.29
CA ASN A 101 -18.25 0.84 -17.03
C ASN A 101 -17.96 -0.53 -16.41
N HIS A 102 -17.48 -0.61 -15.17
CA HIS A 102 -17.15 -1.88 -14.53
C HIS A 102 -18.41 -2.77 -14.44
N SER A 103 -18.30 -4.05 -14.85
CA SER A 103 -19.42 -5.00 -14.90
C SER A 103 -20.08 -5.23 -13.54
N ASN A 104 -19.29 -5.30 -12.47
CA ASN A 104 -19.79 -5.41 -11.11
C ASN A 104 -20.35 -4.06 -10.63
N LYS A 105 -21.68 -4.02 -10.41
CA LYS A 105 -22.40 -2.82 -9.97
C LYS A 105 -21.82 -2.23 -8.69
N TYR A 106 -21.48 -3.05 -7.69
CA TYR A 106 -20.94 -2.56 -6.42
C TYR A 106 -19.61 -1.82 -6.62
N LEU A 107 -18.69 -2.37 -7.43
CA LEU A 107 -17.39 -1.74 -7.69
C LEU A 107 -17.54 -0.47 -8.51
N ARG A 108 -18.48 -0.46 -9.46
CA ARG A 108 -18.85 0.75 -10.20
C ARG A 108 -19.41 1.83 -9.28
N ASP A 109 -20.33 1.51 -8.37
CA ASP A 109 -20.90 2.46 -7.41
C ASP A 109 -19.83 3.01 -6.44
N VAL A 110 -18.86 2.19 -6.02
CA VAL A 110 -17.69 2.63 -5.24
C VAL A 110 -16.87 3.64 -6.03
N HIS A 111 -16.57 3.35 -7.30
CA HIS A 111 -15.83 4.25 -8.18
C HIS A 111 -16.56 5.58 -8.36
N LEU A 112 -17.85 5.58 -8.72
CA LEU A 112 -18.61 6.80 -8.94
C LEU A 112 -18.68 7.69 -7.71
N LYS A 113 -18.85 7.11 -6.50
CA LYS A 113 -18.83 7.86 -5.24
C LYS A 113 -17.45 8.44 -4.96
N TYR A 114 -16.38 7.70 -5.28
CA TYR A 114 -15.01 8.18 -5.13
C TYR A 114 -14.71 9.35 -6.06
N ILE A 115 -15.05 9.24 -7.36
CA ILE A 115 -14.85 10.32 -8.33
C ILE A 115 -15.62 11.58 -7.94
N LYS A 116 -16.90 11.42 -7.54
CA LYS A 116 -17.71 12.53 -7.04
C LYS A 116 -17.03 13.22 -5.85
N HIS A 117 -16.52 12.47 -4.87
CA HIS A 117 -15.79 13.03 -3.73
C HIS A 117 -14.57 13.88 -4.15
N LEU A 118 -13.82 13.42 -5.17
CA LEU A 118 -12.68 14.19 -5.68
C LEU A 118 -13.13 15.48 -6.38
N ASP A 119 -14.22 15.42 -7.15
CA ASP A 119 -14.74 16.54 -7.93
C ASP A 119 -15.37 17.63 -7.05
N GLU A 120 -15.90 17.27 -5.89
CA GLU A 120 -16.48 18.20 -4.91
C GLU A 120 -15.44 19.08 -4.23
N ASN A 121 -14.15 18.73 -4.27
CA ASN A 121 -13.09 19.56 -3.69
C ASN A 121 -11.86 19.65 -4.63
N PRO A 122 -11.98 20.38 -5.76
CA PRO A 122 -10.90 20.51 -6.73
C PRO A 122 -9.67 21.24 -6.19
N ILE A 123 -9.82 22.06 -5.15
CA ILE A 123 -8.68 22.72 -4.50
C ILE A 123 -7.73 21.69 -3.89
N VAL A 124 -8.25 20.62 -3.33
CA VAL A 124 -7.43 19.54 -2.74
C VAL A 124 -7.04 18.49 -3.76
N TYR A 125 -7.97 18.06 -4.65
CA TYR A 125 -7.84 16.88 -5.47
C TYR A 125 -7.65 17.14 -6.96
N GLY A 126 -7.68 18.41 -7.40
CA GLY A 126 -7.66 18.77 -8.84
C GLY A 126 -6.39 18.34 -9.60
N ASN A 127 -5.30 18.12 -8.89
CA ASN A 127 -4.02 17.68 -9.47
C ASN A 127 -3.86 16.14 -9.57
N ILE A 128 -4.87 15.36 -9.17
CA ILE A 128 -4.80 13.91 -9.22
C ILE A 128 -4.97 13.42 -10.67
N ARG A 129 -3.98 12.67 -11.17
CA ARG A 129 -4.13 11.90 -12.41
C ARG A 129 -4.98 10.67 -12.14
N ARG A 130 -6.07 10.49 -12.88
CA ARG A 130 -7.01 9.37 -12.73
C ARG A 130 -6.82 8.38 -13.85
N VAL A 131 -6.67 7.10 -13.54
CA VAL A 131 -6.54 6.01 -14.51
C VAL A 131 -7.45 4.84 -14.11
N VAL A 132 -7.86 4.04 -15.09
CA VAL A 132 -8.66 2.85 -14.83
C VAL A 132 -7.74 1.67 -14.55
N PHE A 133 -8.03 0.96 -13.46
CA PHE A 133 -7.43 -0.34 -13.15
C PHE A 133 -8.22 -1.43 -13.89
N ASN A 134 -7.70 -1.88 -15.04
CA ASN A 134 -8.42 -2.73 -15.98
C ASN A 134 -7.56 -3.92 -16.44
N GLU A 135 -8.13 -5.11 -16.38
CA GLU A 135 -7.48 -6.36 -16.83
C GLU A 135 -7.13 -6.35 -18.32
N GLU A 136 -8.01 -5.81 -19.18
CA GLU A 136 -7.81 -5.72 -20.62
C GLU A 136 -6.58 -4.87 -21.00
N ASN A 137 -6.25 -3.87 -20.16
CA ASN A 137 -5.08 -3.00 -20.29
C ASN A 137 -3.92 -3.46 -19.41
N HIS A 138 -3.79 -4.76 -19.16
CA HIS A 138 -2.77 -5.28 -18.25
C HIS A 138 -2.73 -4.54 -16.92
N TYR A 139 -3.92 -4.24 -16.37
CA TYR A 139 -4.21 -3.49 -15.12
C TYR A 139 -3.79 -2.01 -15.12
N LEU A 140 -2.61 -1.67 -15.61
CA LEU A 140 -2.00 -0.33 -15.60
C LEU A 140 -1.44 0.04 -16.99
N GLY A 141 -2.07 -0.44 -18.08
CA GLY A 141 -1.57 -0.29 -19.45
C GLY A 141 -1.41 1.16 -19.93
N ASN A 142 -2.12 2.09 -19.31
CA ASN A 142 -2.05 3.53 -19.58
C ASN A 142 -1.06 4.30 -18.67
N ILE A 143 -0.20 3.59 -17.95
CA ILE A 143 0.90 4.15 -17.17
C ILE A 143 2.22 3.68 -17.77
N ASP A 144 3.12 4.62 -18.05
CA ASP A 144 4.41 4.33 -18.66
C ASP A 144 5.28 3.44 -17.77
N THR A 145 6.09 2.61 -18.41
CA THR A 145 7.09 1.78 -17.74
C THR A 145 8.13 2.66 -17.07
N ASN A 146 8.56 2.26 -15.85
CA ASN A 146 9.58 2.97 -15.08
C ASN A 146 9.26 4.47 -14.84
N SER A 147 8.00 4.80 -14.59
CA SER A 147 7.54 6.19 -14.41
C SER A 147 7.21 6.55 -12.97
N GLN A 148 6.96 5.56 -12.10
CA GLN A 148 6.53 5.79 -10.72
C GLN A 148 7.69 5.62 -9.73
N ASP A 149 7.82 6.54 -8.78
CA ASP A 149 8.76 6.41 -7.67
C ASP A 149 8.22 5.46 -6.59
N MET A 150 6.89 5.43 -6.43
CA MET A 150 6.23 4.61 -5.42
C MET A 150 4.88 4.09 -5.92
N VAL A 151 4.59 2.82 -5.62
CA VAL A 151 3.26 2.21 -5.75
C VAL A 151 2.77 1.81 -4.36
N LEU A 152 1.55 2.22 -4.01
CA LEU A 152 0.91 1.94 -2.74
C LEU A 152 -0.38 1.14 -2.92
N THR A 153 -0.52 0.07 -2.16
CA THR A 153 -1.76 -0.71 -2.11
C THR A 153 -2.16 -1.05 -0.68
N PHE A 154 -3.44 -0.84 -0.38
CA PHE A 154 -3.97 -0.96 0.97
C PHE A 154 -5.15 -1.94 1.00
N ARG A 155 -4.90 -3.18 1.45
CA ARG A 155 -5.94 -4.21 1.70
C ARG A 155 -6.68 -4.68 0.44
N ASN A 156 -5.96 -4.79 -0.68
CA ASN A 156 -6.52 -5.26 -1.94
C ASN A 156 -6.06 -6.68 -2.32
N THR A 157 -4.86 -7.10 -1.89
CA THR A 157 -4.20 -8.33 -2.35
C THR A 157 -5.03 -9.58 -2.17
N HIS A 158 -5.81 -9.69 -1.07
CA HIS A 158 -6.71 -10.82 -0.87
C HIS A 158 -7.77 -10.98 -1.98
N ASN A 159 -8.27 -9.88 -2.55
CA ASN A 159 -9.21 -9.94 -3.65
C ASN A 159 -8.55 -10.54 -4.91
N TRP A 160 -7.33 -10.12 -5.21
CA TRP A 160 -6.58 -10.59 -6.37
C TRP A 160 -6.17 -12.06 -6.25
N ILE A 161 -5.92 -12.55 -5.04
CA ILE A 161 -5.70 -13.98 -4.78
C ILE A 161 -7.02 -14.75 -4.98
N LYS A 162 -8.11 -14.26 -4.39
CA LYS A 162 -9.42 -14.89 -4.44
C LYS A 162 -9.97 -15.05 -5.86
N TYR A 163 -9.82 -14.01 -6.68
CA TYR A 163 -10.39 -13.97 -8.03
C TYR A 163 -9.38 -14.34 -9.13
N GLY A 164 -8.14 -14.60 -8.76
CA GLY A 164 -7.02 -14.81 -9.69
C GLY A 164 -6.34 -13.50 -10.10
N GLY A 165 -5.21 -13.60 -10.81
CA GLY A 165 -4.52 -12.43 -11.37
C GLY A 165 -3.52 -11.74 -10.45
N VAL A 166 -3.35 -12.14 -9.19
CA VAL A 166 -2.44 -11.49 -8.24
C VAL A 166 -1.01 -11.35 -8.79
N GLU A 167 -0.48 -12.38 -9.44
CA GLU A 167 0.87 -12.36 -10.02
C GLU A 167 0.97 -11.31 -11.15
N ASN A 168 0.00 -11.27 -12.06
CA ASN A 168 -0.03 -10.31 -13.17
C ASN A 168 -0.16 -8.87 -12.66
N ILE A 169 -0.94 -8.66 -11.61
CA ILE A 169 -1.11 -7.34 -10.97
C ILE A 169 0.22 -6.86 -10.36
N TYR A 170 0.92 -7.73 -9.62
CA TYR A 170 2.23 -7.38 -9.06
C TYR A 170 3.30 -7.18 -10.14
N ARG A 171 3.23 -7.93 -11.26
CA ARG A 171 4.06 -7.65 -12.46
C ARG A 171 3.76 -6.27 -13.06
N ALA A 172 2.48 -5.85 -13.08
CA ALA A 172 2.12 -4.50 -13.52
C ALA A 172 2.70 -3.43 -12.58
N PHE A 173 2.71 -3.65 -11.26
CA PHE A 173 3.38 -2.75 -10.31
C PHE A 173 4.89 -2.67 -10.58
N HIS A 174 5.53 -3.82 -10.79
CA HIS A 174 6.94 -3.88 -11.11
C HIS A 174 7.24 -3.14 -12.43
N ARG A 175 6.42 -3.30 -13.45
CA ARG A 175 6.58 -2.62 -14.75
C ARG A 175 6.58 -1.11 -14.62
N VAL A 176 5.61 -0.54 -13.88
CA VAL A 176 5.46 0.92 -13.78
C VAL A 176 6.43 1.58 -12.82
N LEU A 177 6.96 0.86 -11.82
CA LEU A 177 7.97 1.39 -10.91
C LEU A 177 9.30 1.61 -11.61
N LYS A 178 9.96 2.70 -11.26
CA LYS A 178 11.38 2.94 -11.59
C LYS A 178 12.26 1.88 -10.92
N LYS A 179 13.46 1.63 -11.45
CA LYS A 179 14.48 0.87 -10.73
C LYS A 179 14.78 1.59 -9.41
N GLY A 180 14.82 0.86 -8.29
CA GLY A 180 14.92 1.43 -6.96
C GLY A 180 13.60 2.02 -6.42
N GLY A 181 12.51 1.98 -7.20
CA GLY A 181 11.19 2.44 -6.79
C GLY A 181 10.56 1.52 -5.73
N ILE A 182 9.69 2.08 -4.92
CA ILE A 182 9.15 1.45 -3.72
C ILE A 182 7.75 0.89 -3.98
N LEU A 183 7.53 -0.38 -3.60
CA LEU A 183 6.20 -0.95 -3.45
C LEU A 183 5.85 -1.01 -1.95
N GLY A 184 4.87 -0.19 -1.53
CA GLY A 184 4.34 -0.20 -0.18
C GLY A 184 3.03 -0.98 -0.10
N VAL A 185 2.99 -2.00 0.77
CA VAL A 185 1.83 -2.87 0.93
C VAL A 185 1.36 -2.90 2.38
N VAL A 186 0.09 -2.57 2.60
CA VAL A 186 -0.62 -2.88 3.85
C VAL A 186 -1.70 -3.90 3.54
N GLN A 187 -1.67 -5.07 4.20
CA GLN A 187 -2.63 -6.14 3.94
C GLN A 187 -3.05 -6.84 5.24
N HIS A 188 -4.31 -7.24 5.34
CA HIS A 188 -4.81 -8.06 6.45
C HIS A 188 -4.01 -9.35 6.52
N ARG A 189 -3.41 -9.64 7.69
CA ARG A 189 -2.46 -10.71 7.89
C ARG A 189 -3.13 -11.97 8.42
N ALA A 190 -3.04 -13.06 7.65
CA ALA A 190 -3.42 -14.41 8.07
C ALA A 190 -2.42 -15.00 9.06
N ARG A 191 -2.72 -16.17 9.61
CA ARG A 191 -1.72 -16.99 10.31
C ARG A 191 -0.67 -17.50 9.29
N ASN A 192 0.56 -17.70 9.74
CA ASN A 192 1.66 -18.04 8.82
C ASN A 192 1.45 -19.36 8.05
N ASN A 193 0.73 -20.31 8.64
CA ASN A 193 0.52 -21.64 8.05
C ASN A 193 -0.82 -21.76 7.29
N ASP A 194 -1.62 -20.69 7.23
CA ASP A 194 -2.88 -20.70 6.48
C ASP A 194 -2.61 -20.83 4.98
N ASP A 195 -3.50 -21.53 4.26
CA ASP A 195 -3.50 -21.50 2.81
C ASP A 195 -3.92 -20.11 2.31
N ALA A 196 -3.13 -19.55 1.37
CA ALA A 196 -3.35 -18.19 0.90
C ALA A 196 -4.68 -18.02 0.14
N LYS A 197 -5.12 -19.05 -0.61
CA LYS A 197 -6.36 -18.96 -1.39
C LYS A 197 -7.58 -19.11 -0.50
N GLU A 198 -7.52 -19.96 0.51
CA GLU A 198 -8.60 -20.13 1.48
C GLU A 198 -8.71 -18.91 2.41
N SER A 199 -7.60 -18.45 2.97
CA SER A 199 -7.61 -17.27 3.87
C SER A 199 -8.02 -15.99 3.14
N ALA A 200 -7.70 -15.85 1.85
CA ALA A 200 -8.12 -14.71 1.03
C ALA A 200 -9.65 -14.59 0.89
N LYS A 201 -10.40 -15.69 0.98
CA LYS A 201 -11.88 -15.66 1.00
C LYS A 201 -12.43 -14.88 2.19
N ASN A 202 -11.69 -14.88 3.30
CA ASN A 202 -11.98 -14.17 4.54
C ASN A 202 -11.23 -12.82 4.67
N GLY A 203 -10.54 -12.41 3.60
CA GLY A 203 -9.83 -11.13 3.51
C GLY A 203 -8.39 -11.16 4.01
N TYR A 204 -7.89 -12.27 4.55
CA TYR A 204 -6.56 -12.40 5.11
C TYR A 204 -5.56 -13.00 4.12
N VAL A 205 -4.28 -12.63 4.26
CA VAL A 205 -3.18 -13.16 3.42
C VAL A 205 -2.00 -13.53 4.32
N PRO A 206 -1.39 -14.73 4.18
CA PRO A 206 -0.17 -15.06 4.90
C PRO A 206 0.98 -14.15 4.47
N GLU A 207 1.70 -13.58 5.44
CA GLU A 207 2.81 -12.66 5.17
C GLU A 207 3.87 -13.29 4.27
N ARG A 208 4.26 -14.54 4.57
CA ARG A 208 5.25 -15.27 3.78
C ARG A 208 4.82 -15.48 2.32
N TYR A 209 3.54 -15.75 2.07
CA TYR A 209 3.03 -15.89 0.70
C TYR A 209 3.24 -14.60 -0.10
N LEU A 210 2.91 -13.45 0.48
CA LEU A 210 3.03 -12.16 -0.19
C LEU A 210 4.49 -11.79 -0.45
N ILE A 211 5.38 -12.04 0.51
CA ILE A 211 6.82 -11.83 0.35
C ILE A 211 7.37 -12.68 -0.79
N ASN A 212 7.13 -13.98 -0.78
CA ASN A 212 7.61 -14.90 -1.82
C ASN A 212 7.06 -14.52 -3.21
N LEU A 213 5.79 -14.09 -3.29
CA LEU A 213 5.19 -13.61 -4.54
C LEU A 213 5.93 -12.38 -5.08
N ALA A 214 6.18 -11.40 -4.23
CA ALA A 214 6.87 -10.17 -4.63
C ALA A 214 8.31 -10.44 -5.08
N GLU A 215 9.05 -11.25 -4.33
CA GLU A 215 10.44 -11.65 -4.66
C GLU A 215 10.52 -12.43 -5.97
N LYS A 216 9.60 -13.37 -6.22
CA LYS A 216 9.50 -14.09 -7.50
C LYS A 216 9.36 -13.14 -8.70
N ILE A 217 8.77 -11.97 -8.51
CA ILE A 217 8.52 -10.98 -9.58
C ILE A 217 9.72 -10.06 -9.82
N GLY A 218 10.66 -9.95 -8.87
CA GLY A 218 11.85 -9.09 -8.96
C GLY A 218 11.83 -7.92 -7.98
N PHE A 219 11.01 -8.01 -6.94
CA PHE A 219 11.12 -7.13 -5.79
C PHE A 219 12.06 -7.72 -4.73
N GLU A 220 12.66 -6.86 -3.93
CA GLU A 220 13.38 -7.23 -2.72
C GLU A 220 12.64 -6.67 -1.50
N LEU A 221 12.42 -7.49 -0.47
CA LEU A 221 11.86 -7.03 0.80
C LEU A 221 12.94 -6.23 1.55
N VAL A 222 12.72 -4.93 1.68
CA VAL A 222 13.63 -4.05 2.43
C VAL A 222 13.35 -4.12 3.93
N GLU A 223 12.07 -4.06 4.29
CA GLU A 223 11.66 -3.97 5.70
C GLU A 223 10.19 -4.34 5.87
N LYS A 224 9.86 -4.85 7.06
CA LYS A 224 8.49 -5.07 7.51
C LYS A 224 8.25 -4.40 8.84
N SER A 225 6.99 -4.02 9.10
CA SER A 225 6.64 -3.28 10.30
C SER A 225 5.33 -3.75 10.92
N GLU A 226 5.31 -3.71 12.25
CA GLU A 226 4.13 -3.97 13.07
C GLU A 226 3.27 -2.72 13.34
N ILE A 227 3.50 -1.61 12.62
CA ILE A 227 2.77 -0.33 12.79
C ILE A 227 1.26 -0.55 12.75
N ASN A 228 0.77 -1.40 11.85
CA ASN A 228 -0.65 -1.69 11.66
C ASN A 228 -1.09 -3.05 12.25
N ALA A 229 -0.27 -3.65 13.12
CA ALA A 229 -0.62 -4.90 13.78
C ALA A 229 -1.72 -4.71 14.82
N ASN A 230 -2.56 -5.73 14.96
CA ASN A 230 -3.56 -5.82 16.02
C ASN A 230 -3.58 -7.23 16.61
N PRO A 231 -2.91 -7.48 17.74
CA PRO A 231 -2.86 -8.80 18.38
C PRO A 231 -4.20 -9.30 18.91
N LYS A 232 -5.22 -8.42 19.02
CA LYS A 232 -6.57 -8.82 19.42
C LYS A 232 -7.34 -9.52 18.30
N ASP A 233 -6.92 -9.34 17.04
CA ASP A 233 -7.53 -10.03 15.90
C ASP A 233 -7.01 -11.47 15.82
N ASN A 234 -7.84 -12.43 16.22
CA ASN A 234 -7.52 -13.85 16.18
C ASN A 234 -7.68 -14.49 14.80
N LYS A 235 -8.17 -13.72 13.80
CA LYS A 235 -8.38 -14.11 12.40
C LYS A 235 -9.44 -15.19 12.17
N ASP A 236 -10.21 -15.50 13.20
CA ASP A 236 -11.30 -16.49 13.19
C ASP A 236 -12.65 -15.82 13.46
N HIS A 237 -13.17 -15.18 12.42
CA HIS A 237 -14.42 -14.41 12.50
C HIS A 237 -15.44 -14.92 11.47
N PRO A 238 -16.74 -14.96 11.80
CA PRO A 238 -17.79 -15.57 10.94
C PRO A 238 -17.87 -15.00 9.52
N LYS A 239 -17.47 -13.75 9.32
CA LYS A 239 -17.40 -13.08 8.00
C LYS A 239 -15.99 -12.55 7.71
N GLY A 240 -14.95 -13.23 8.23
CA GLY A 240 -13.56 -12.79 8.08
C GLY A 240 -13.35 -11.36 8.58
N VAL A 241 -12.46 -10.61 7.93
CA VAL A 241 -12.13 -9.22 8.27
C VAL A 241 -13.34 -8.28 8.31
N TRP A 242 -14.40 -8.61 7.58
CA TRP A 242 -15.61 -7.79 7.50
C TRP A 242 -16.52 -7.92 8.73
N THR A 243 -16.25 -8.86 9.63
CA THR A 243 -16.87 -8.93 10.95
C THR A 243 -16.42 -7.77 11.82
N LEU A 244 -15.17 -7.34 11.66
CA LEU A 244 -14.53 -6.27 12.41
C LEU A 244 -14.90 -4.87 11.89
N PRO A 245 -14.64 -3.81 12.68
CA PRO A 245 -14.75 -2.44 12.21
C PRO A 245 -13.88 -2.18 10.94
N PRO A 246 -14.31 -1.27 10.08
CA PRO A 246 -15.53 -0.45 10.18
C PRO A 246 -16.77 -1.14 9.60
N THR A 247 -16.64 -2.36 9.05
CA THR A 247 -17.72 -3.01 8.30
C THR A 247 -18.81 -3.53 9.20
N LEU A 248 -18.46 -4.19 10.33
CA LEU A 248 -19.36 -4.79 11.29
C LEU A 248 -20.52 -5.56 10.61
N ARG A 249 -20.15 -6.48 9.70
CA ARG A 249 -21.09 -7.15 8.77
C ARG A 249 -22.17 -8.00 9.48
N LEU A 250 -21.98 -8.30 10.76
CA LEU A 250 -22.97 -9.01 11.58
C LEU A 250 -24.01 -8.06 12.23
N GLY A 251 -23.95 -6.77 11.91
CA GLY A 251 -24.85 -5.78 12.50
C GLY A 251 -24.66 -5.67 14.01
N ASP A 252 -25.72 -5.86 14.76
CA ASP A 252 -25.68 -5.73 16.23
C ASP A 252 -25.24 -7.02 16.95
N SER A 253 -25.10 -8.15 16.23
CA SER A 253 -24.62 -9.40 16.83
C SER A 253 -23.19 -9.26 17.31
N ASP A 254 -22.97 -9.38 18.64
CA ASP A 254 -21.67 -9.23 19.31
C ASP A 254 -20.92 -7.93 18.97
N LYS A 255 -21.62 -6.89 18.56
CA LYS A 255 -21.04 -5.63 18.08
C LYS A 255 -20.02 -5.04 19.05
N LYS A 256 -20.33 -5.04 20.35
CA LYS A 256 -19.42 -4.53 21.39
C LYS A 256 -18.09 -5.27 21.37
N LYS A 257 -18.12 -6.62 21.33
CA LYS A 257 -16.93 -7.48 21.22
C LYS A 257 -16.06 -7.11 20.01
N TYR A 258 -16.67 -6.93 18.84
CA TYR A 258 -15.91 -6.61 17.61
C TYR A 258 -15.37 -5.18 17.63
N ILE A 259 -16.08 -4.24 18.24
CA ILE A 259 -15.56 -2.87 18.47
C ILE A 259 -14.34 -2.89 19.40
N GLU A 260 -14.36 -3.70 20.46
CA GLU A 260 -13.25 -3.84 21.42
C GLU A 260 -12.00 -4.51 20.78
N ILE A 261 -12.19 -5.39 19.80
CA ILE A 261 -11.09 -5.91 18.98
C ILE A 261 -10.50 -4.80 18.11
N GLY A 262 -11.34 -3.97 17.48
CA GLY A 262 -10.92 -2.92 16.57
C GLY A 262 -10.77 -3.40 15.13
N GLU A 263 -10.03 -2.63 14.30
CA GLU A 263 -9.74 -3.06 12.93
C GLU A 263 -8.80 -4.28 12.92
N SER A 264 -8.84 -5.07 11.84
CA SER A 264 -8.05 -6.30 11.68
C SER A 264 -6.54 -6.11 11.85
N ASP A 265 -5.85 -7.19 12.18
CA ASP A 265 -4.39 -7.29 12.14
C ASP A 265 -3.87 -7.11 10.70
N ARG A 266 -2.82 -6.29 10.51
CA ARG A 266 -2.27 -5.99 9.20
C ARG A 266 -0.75 -5.98 9.21
N MET A 267 -0.17 -6.73 8.26
CA MET A 267 1.24 -6.57 7.89
C MET A 267 1.44 -5.25 7.15
N THR A 268 2.62 -4.67 7.29
CA THR A 268 3.07 -3.50 6.56
C THR A 268 4.45 -3.81 5.98
N LEU A 269 4.54 -3.90 4.65
CA LEU A 269 5.71 -4.39 3.93
C LEU A 269 6.21 -3.33 2.97
N ARG A 270 7.52 -3.09 2.96
CA ARG A 270 8.21 -2.22 2.02
C ARG A 270 9.16 -3.03 1.16
N PHE A 271 8.91 -3.00 -0.14
CA PHE A 271 9.75 -3.63 -1.14
C PHE A 271 10.40 -2.57 -2.03
N ILE A 272 11.52 -2.95 -2.64
CA ILE A 272 12.20 -2.17 -3.68
C ILE A 272 12.21 -2.97 -4.98
N LYS A 273 12.04 -2.29 -6.13
CA LYS A 273 12.27 -2.89 -7.44
C LYS A 273 13.76 -2.97 -7.73
N LEU A 274 14.29 -4.15 -8.05
CA LEU A 274 15.67 -4.39 -8.44
C LEU A 274 16.00 -3.89 -9.86
#